data_ecfd7feea37895168bb3e735389acaac
#
_entry.id   ecfd7feea37895168bb3e735389acaac
#
_cell.length_a   1.000
_cell.length_b   1.000
_cell.length_c   1.000
_cell.angle_alpha   90.00
_cell.angle_beta   90.00
_cell.angle_gamma   90.00
#
_symmetry.space_group_name_H-M   'P 1'
#
loop_
_entity.id
_entity.type
_entity.pdbx_description
1 polymer ?
#
loop_
_entity_poly.entity_id
_entity_poly.type
_entity_poly.pdbx_seq_one_letter_code
_entity_poly.pdbx_strand_id
1 'polypeptide(L)'
;MSRRLVRVGLGGLIASGKSSLAAALVASTALHEAIGGAVEHVDADALLRVARSTDVALRDAILQGVPEARRADGSLDSALLAARAFADPAVMNRLEELQWPVVRQAISDVSRNAEARGVRLLLVEAIALGRSGLAAELDGALLLQVDEDIRRQRFVARGGSADDFERRNAAQAAVAAEMTGIGAVPIDGSGSLPETVHAASQALRRLCLQGESTD
;
A
#
# COMPACT_ATOMS: atom_id res chain seq x y z
N MET A 1 -28.46 11.07 -5.67
CA MET A 1 -27.87 9.75 -5.96
C MET A 1 -26.50 9.68 -5.33
N SER A 2 -26.24 8.67 -4.50
CA SER A 2 -24.88 8.47 -3.92
C SER A 2 -23.94 8.05 -5.05
N ARG A 3 -22.83 8.76 -5.24
CA ARG A 3 -21.80 8.38 -6.21
C ARG A 3 -21.09 7.13 -5.68
N ARG A 4 -20.76 6.19 -6.56
CA ARG A 4 -20.01 4.95 -6.25
C ARG A 4 -18.65 5.26 -5.63
N LEU A 5 -18.23 4.47 -4.64
CA LEU A 5 -16.86 4.50 -4.12
C LEU A 5 -15.86 4.10 -5.22
N VAL A 6 -14.83 4.91 -5.43
CA VAL A 6 -13.68 4.58 -6.29
C VAL A 6 -12.50 4.15 -5.40
N ARG A 7 -11.89 3.01 -5.72
CA ARG A 7 -10.75 2.45 -4.97
C ARG A 7 -9.50 2.54 -5.82
N VAL A 8 -8.50 3.28 -5.35
CA VAL A 8 -7.25 3.49 -6.09
C VAL A 8 -6.05 3.04 -5.28
N GLY A 9 -5.26 2.15 -5.86
CA GLY A 9 -3.99 1.71 -5.28
C GLY A 9 -2.94 2.81 -5.32
N LEU A 10 -2.15 2.92 -4.26
CA LEU A 10 -0.98 3.80 -4.19
C LEU A 10 0.26 2.97 -3.91
N GLY A 11 1.03 2.70 -4.96
CA GLY A 11 2.29 1.96 -4.89
C GLY A 11 3.51 2.86 -5.01
N GLY A 12 4.67 2.28 -4.76
CA GLY A 12 5.96 2.94 -4.86
C GLY A 12 6.99 2.33 -3.94
N LEU A 13 8.27 2.50 -4.25
CA LEU A 13 9.38 1.91 -3.53
C LEU A 13 9.55 2.53 -2.13
N ILE A 14 10.42 1.93 -1.34
CA ILE A 14 10.79 2.44 -0.01
C ILE A 14 11.20 3.92 -0.09
N ALA A 15 10.76 4.70 0.88
CA ALA A 15 11.03 6.14 1.01
C ALA A 15 10.57 7.01 -0.17
N SER A 16 9.72 6.51 -1.07
CA SER A 16 9.14 7.35 -2.15
C SER A 16 8.22 8.45 -1.64
N GLY A 17 7.64 8.32 -0.43
CA GLY A 17 6.75 9.34 0.15
C GLY A 17 5.27 9.03 0.00
N LYS A 18 4.89 7.77 -0.28
CA LYS A 18 3.48 7.32 -0.40
C LYS A 18 2.58 7.83 0.73
N SER A 19 2.95 7.56 1.97
CA SER A 19 2.13 7.93 3.13
C SER A 19 2.01 9.44 3.30
N SER A 20 3.07 10.22 2.97
CA SER A 20 3.01 11.70 2.96
C SER A 20 2.07 12.20 1.86
N LEU A 21 2.13 11.59 0.68
CA LEU A 21 1.22 11.91 -0.43
C LEU A 21 -0.23 11.55 -0.06
N ALA A 22 -0.47 10.36 0.48
CA ALA A 22 -1.80 9.91 0.90
C ALA A 22 -2.40 10.87 1.94
N ALA A 23 -1.64 11.23 2.98
CA ALA A 23 -2.08 12.19 3.98
C ALA A 23 -2.42 13.57 3.40
N ALA A 24 -1.60 14.07 2.46
CA ALA A 24 -1.84 15.34 1.80
C ALA A 24 -3.07 15.30 0.88
N LEU A 25 -3.31 14.19 0.17
CA LEU A 25 -4.51 14.00 -0.65
C LEU A 25 -5.78 13.91 0.19
N VAL A 26 -5.75 13.22 1.33
CA VAL A 26 -6.86 13.17 2.28
C VAL A 26 -7.17 14.56 2.85
N ALA A 27 -6.16 15.39 3.09
CA ALA A 27 -6.34 16.77 3.59
C ALA A 27 -6.72 17.79 2.49
N SER A 28 -6.71 17.41 1.21
CA SER A 28 -6.90 18.32 0.08
C SER A 28 -8.38 18.65 -0.16
N THR A 29 -8.87 19.77 0.36
CA THR A 29 -10.23 20.26 0.06
C THR A 29 -10.48 20.44 -1.43
N ALA A 30 -9.49 20.91 -2.17
CA ALA A 30 -9.58 21.06 -3.63
C ALA A 30 -9.80 19.72 -4.35
N LEU A 31 -9.19 18.62 -3.87
CA LEU A 31 -9.45 17.29 -4.40
C LEU A 31 -10.87 16.84 -4.07
N HIS A 32 -11.31 17.00 -2.81
CA HIS A 32 -12.67 16.64 -2.36
C HIS A 32 -13.75 17.33 -3.21
N GLU A 33 -13.59 18.63 -3.46
CA GLU A 33 -14.47 19.42 -4.33
C GLU A 33 -14.44 18.90 -5.78
N ALA A 34 -13.25 18.65 -6.32
CA ALA A 34 -13.06 18.22 -7.70
C ALA A 34 -13.65 16.84 -8.02
N ILE A 35 -13.69 15.93 -7.04
CA ILE A 35 -14.29 14.58 -7.20
C ILE A 35 -15.71 14.49 -6.62
N GLY A 36 -16.15 15.51 -5.91
CA GLY A 36 -17.50 15.60 -5.34
C GLY A 36 -17.73 14.71 -4.12
N GLY A 37 -16.73 14.57 -3.23
CA GLY A 37 -16.86 13.81 -1.99
C GLY A 37 -15.56 13.59 -1.23
N ALA A 38 -15.66 12.90 -0.10
CA ALA A 38 -14.55 12.67 0.80
C ALA A 38 -13.51 11.68 0.23
N VAL A 39 -12.26 11.88 0.64
CA VAL A 39 -11.12 10.99 0.39
C VAL A 39 -10.73 10.32 1.70
N GLU A 40 -10.58 9.01 1.70
CA GLU A 40 -10.02 8.24 2.81
C GLU A 40 -8.79 7.45 2.35
N HIS A 41 -7.97 7.03 3.32
CA HIS A 41 -6.75 6.28 3.08
C HIS A 41 -6.69 5.08 4.01
N VAL A 42 -6.21 3.95 3.48
CA VAL A 42 -5.88 2.74 4.21
C VAL A 42 -4.50 2.24 3.83
N ASP A 43 -3.69 1.89 4.83
CA ASP A 43 -2.38 1.28 4.67
C ASP A 43 -2.50 -0.24 4.85
N ALA A 44 -2.30 -1.00 3.77
CA ALA A 44 -2.39 -2.46 3.77
C ALA A 44 -1.31 -3.12 4.67
N ASP A 45 -0.12 -2.52 4.76
CA ASP A 45 0.95 -3.03 5.63
C ASP A 45 0.59 -2.82 7.11
N ALA A 46 -0.11 -1.72 7.42
CA ALA A 46 -0.66 -1.49 8.77
C ALA A 46 -1.77 -2.49 9.11
N LEU A 47 -2.70 -2.75 8.18
CA LEU A 47 -3.74 -3.78 8.35
C LEU A 47 -3.13 -5.16 8.62
N LEU A 48 -2.12 -5.54 7.84
CA LEU A 48 -1.41 -6.81 8.03
C LEU A 48 -0.74 -6.89 9.41
N ARG A 49 -0.14 -5.79 9.87
CA ARG A 49 0.49 -5.73 11.20
C ARG A 49 -0.54 -5.95 12.31
N VAL A 50 -1.71 -5.34 12.19
CA VAL A 50 -2.83 -5.55 13.11
C VAL A 50 -3.29 -7.01 13.05
N ALA A 51 -3.54 -7.55 11.87
CA ALA A 51 -3.98 -8.93 11.69
C ALA A 51 -2.99 -9.93 12.32
N ARG A 52 -1.68 -9.77 12.11
CA ARG A 52 -0.67 -10.64 12.74
C ARG A 52 -0.70 -10.62 14.27
N SER A 53 -1.16 -9.53 14.88
CA SER A 53 -1.26 -9.40 16.34
C SER A 53 -2.60 -9.87 16.90
N THR A 54 -3.69 -9.76 16.15
CA THR A 54 -5.06 -10.01 16.63
C THR A 54 -5.67 -11.30 16.10
N ASP A 55 -5.31 -11.74 14.90
CA ASP A 55 -5.81 -12.97 14.31
C ASP A 55 -4.96 -14.16 14.77
N VAL A 56 -5.53 -14.95 15.68
CA VAL A 56 -4.87 -16.13 16.27
C VAL A 56 -4.62 -17.19 15.19
N ALA A 57 -5.57 -17.42 14.29
CA ALA A 57 -5.46 -18.44 13.24
C ALA A 57 -4.35 -18.10 12.24
N LEU A 58 -4.26 -16.82 11.80
CA LEU A 58 -3.18 -16.35 10.95
C LEU A 58 -1.83 -16.50 11.64
N ARG A 59 -1.73 -16.06 12.90
CA ARG A 59 -0.49 -16.16 13.67
C ARG A 59 -0.02 -17.60 13.81
N ASP A 60 -0.92 -18.51 14.17
CA ASP A 60 -0.59 -19.92 14.36
C ASP A 60 -0.20 -20.60 13.05
N ALA A 61 -0.85 -20.26 11.92
CA ALA A 61 -0.47 -20.74 10.60
C ALA A 61 0.93 -20.25 10.18
N ILE A 62 1.27 -18.99 10.47
CA ILE A 62 2.63 -18.44 10.24
C ILE A 62 3.65 -19.21 11.10
N LEU A 63 3.36 -19.43 12.38
CA LEU A 63 4.28 -20.10 13.31
C LEU A 63 4.41 -21.60 13.04
N GLN A 64 3.50 -22.25 12.31
CA GLN A 64 3.71 -23.59 11.78
C GLN A 64 4.77 -23.63 10.68
N GLY A 65 4.84 -22.61 9.84
CA GLY A 65 5.85 -22.51 8.79
C GLY A 65 7.21 -21.97 9.26
N VAL A 66 7.22 -21.14 10.31
CA VAL A 66 8.44 -20.50 10.87
C VAL A 66 8.38 -20.58 12.41
N PRO A 67 8.57 -21.79 13.02
CA PRO A 67 8.41 -21.97 14.47
C PRO A 67 9.35 -21.12 15.32
N GLU A 68 10.56 -20.85 14.81
CA GLU A 68 11.57 -20.03 15.47
C GLU A 68 11.15 -18.56 15.63
N ALA A 69 10.15 -18.09 14.89
CA ALA A 69 9.60 -16.75 15.05
C ALA A 69 8.63 -16.61 16.23
N ARG A 70 8.44 -17.67 17.03
CA ARG A 70 7.63 -17.62 18.25
C ARG A 70 8.44 -17.04 19.41
N ARG A 71 7.96 -15.99 20.03
CA ARG A 71 8.51 -15.45 21.28
C ARG A 71 8.07 -16.28 22.49
N ALA A 72 8.71 -16.08 23.64
CA ALA A 72 8.40 -16.77 24.88
C ALA A 72 6.96 -16.52 25.38
N ASP A 73 6.39 -15.36 25.07
CA ASP A 73 5.01 -14.97 25.38
C ASP A 73 3.98 -15.49 24.35
N GLY A 74 4.43 -16.28 23.35
CA GLY A 74 3.59 -16.82 22.28
C GLY A 74 3.32 -15.85 21.13
N SER A 75 3.79 -14.61 21.22
CA SER A 75 3.66 -13.62 20.14
C SER A 75 4.64 -13.90 18.98
N LEU A 76 4.40 -13.23 17.84
CA LEU A 76 5.22 -13.35 16.65
C LEU A 76 6.41 -12.37 16.70
N ASP A 77 7.62 -12.87 16.49
CA ASP A 77 8.80 -12.05 16.23
C ASP A 77 8.82 -11.60 14.76
N SER A 78 8.29 -10.40 14.52
CA SER A 78 8.21 -9.84 13.17
C SER A 78 9.58 -9.57 12.54
N ALA A 79 10.62 -9.29 13.33
CA ALA A 79 11.95 -9.04 12.81
C ALA A 79 12.60 -10.35 12.33
N LEU A 80 12.51 -11.42 13.13
CA LEU A 80 12.99 -12.73 12.75
C LEU A 80 12.21 -13.30 11.57
N LEU A 81 10.89 -13.15 11.57
CA LEU A 81 10.04 -13.55 10.44
C LEU A 81 10.46 -12.87 9.14
N ALA A 82 10.68 -11.54 9.17
CA ALA A 82 11.15 -10.79 8.01
C ALA A 82 12.53 -11.27 7.55
N ALA A 83 13.46 -11.49 8.47
CA ALA A 83 14.80 -12.00 8.14
C ALA A 83 14.73 -13.38 7.45
N ARG A 84 13.87 -14.29 7.93
CA ARG A 84 13.67 -15.61 7.31
C ARG A 84 13.02 -15.51 5.94
N ALA A 85 12.00 -14.68 5.79
CA ALA A 85 11.33 -14.45 4.51
C ALA A 85 12.26 -13.87 3.44
N PHE A 86 13.16 -12.94 3.82
CA PHE A 86 14.15 -12.39 2.89
C PHE A 86 15.26 -13.38 2.53
N ALA A 87 15.59 -14.32 3.42
CA ALA A 87 16.61 -15.32 3.18
C ALA A 87 16.11 -16.52 2.35
N ASP A 88 14.83 -16.81 2.37
CA ASP A 88 14.23 -17.99 1.73
C ASP A 88 12.95 -17.62 0.95
N PRO A 89 12.99 -17.68 -0.40
CA PRO A 89 11.82 -17.41 -1.23
C PRO A 89 10.62 -18.34 -0.96
N ALA A 90 10.85 -19.57 -0.53
CA ALA A 90 9.74 -20.47 -0.21
C ALA A 90 9.00 -20.02 1.05
N VAL A 91 9.73 -19.52 2.05
CA VAL A 91 9.13 -18.90 3.24
C VAL A 91 8.36 -17.64 2.86
N MET A 92 8.93 -16.78 2.01
CA MET A 92 8.26 -15.58 1.53
C MET A 92 6.93 -15.93 0.83
N ASN A 93 6.97 -16.84 -0.14
CA ASN A 93 5.78 -17.26 -0.88
C ASN A 93 4.71 -17.81 0.06
N ARG A 94 5.11 -18.67 1.02
CA ARG A 94 4.16 -19.22 1.99
C ARG A 94 3.53 -18.16 2.88
N LEU A 95 4.30 -17.17 3.32
CA LEU A 95 3.78 -16.03 4.07
C LEU A 95 2.79 -15.21 3.24
N GLU A 96 3.11 -14.95 1.98
CA GLU A 96 2.24 -14.22 1.07
C GLU A 96 0.90 -14.97 0.87
N GLU A 97 0.93 -16.28 0.61
CA GLU A 97 -0.28 -17.12 0.51
C GLU A 97 -1.20 -17.03 1.74
N LEU A 98 -0.62 -17.01 2.94
CA LEU A 98 -1.37 -16.91 4.18
C LEU A 98 -1.93 -15.51 4.43
N GLN A 99 -1.21 -14.48 4.06
CA GLN A 99 -1.48 -13.10 4.46
C GLN A 99 -2.35 -12.33 3.47
N TRP A 100 -2.17 -12.55 2.15
CA TRP A 100 -2.94 -11.81 1.15
C TRP A 100 -4.46 -11.98 1.28
N PRO A 101 -5.01 -13.18 1.53
CA PRO A 101 -6.45 -13.32 1.74
C PRO A 101 -6.96 -12.48 2.92
N VAL A 102 -6.21 -12.44 4.02
CA VAL A 102 -6.56 -11.66 5.22
C VAL A 102 -6.53 -10.15 4.93
N VAL A 103 -5.50 -9.68 4.24
CA VAL A 103 -5.39 -8.26 3.85
C VAL A 103 -6.51 -7.87 2.88
N ARG A 104 -6.79 -8.69 1.86
CA ARG A 104 -7.89 -8.42 0.92
C ARG A 104 -9.24 -8.33 1.64
N GLN A 105 -9.51 -9.26 2.55
CA GLN A 105 -10.75 -9.21 3.35
C GLN A 105 -10.83 -7.93 4.18
N ALA A 106 -9.75 -7.54 4.86
CA ALA A 106 -9.71 -6.31 5.65
C ALA A 106 -9.93 -5.06 4.79
N ILE A 107 -9.32 -4.99 3.59
CA ILE A 107 -9.54 -3.89 2.65
C ILE A 107 -10.99 -3.88 2.13
N SER A 108 -11.58 -5.06 1.86
CA SER A 108 -12.99 -5.18 1.48
C SER A 108 -13.91 -4.64 2.57
N ASP A 109 -13.64 -4.95 3.84
CA ASP A 109 -14.41 -4.46 4.98
C ASP A 109 -14.29 -2.94 5.15
N VAL A 110 -13.08 -2.40 5.01
CA VAL A 110 -12.84 -0.94 4.99
C VAL A 110 -13.60 -0.28 3.84
N SER A 111 -13.56 -0.87 2.65
CA SER A 111 -14.26 -0.36 1.46
C SER A 111 -15.77 -0.30 1.67
N ARG A 112 -16.40 -1.36 2.19
CA ARG A 112 -17.83 -1.38 2.50
C ARG A 112 -18.22 -0.30 3.52
N ASN A 113 -17.40 -0.14 4.57
CA ASN A 113 -17.63 0.89 5.58
C ASN A 113 -17.46 2.31 5.02
N ALA A 114 -16.48 2.54 4.15
CA ALA A 114 -16.28 3.81 3.47
C ALA A 114 -17.48 4.15 2.54
N GLU A 115 -17.95 3.17 1.77
CA GLU A 115 -19.09 3.31 0.88
C GLU A 115 -20.38 3.63 1.67
N ALA A 116 -20.63 2.95 2.78
CA ALA A 116 -21.77 3.22 3.65
C ALA A 116 -21.76 4.64 4.25
N ARG A 117 -20.58 5.25 4.41
CA ARG A 117 -20.42 6.65 4.85
C ARG A 117 -20.47 7.66 3.70
N GLY A 118 -20.59 7.22 2.46
CA GLY A 118 -20.62 8.09 1.29
C GLY A 118 -19.24 8.64 0.89
N VAL A 119 -18.17 7.93 1.25
CA VAL A 119 -16.80 8.26 0.80
C VAL A 119 -16.72 8.10 -0.72
N ARG A 120 -16.09 9.05 -1.40
CA ARG A 120 -15.97 9.04 -2.86
C ARG A 120 -14.72 8.33 -3.36
N LEU A 121 -13.63 8.45 -2.64
CA LEU A 121 -12.34 7.87 -3.00
C LEU A 121 -11.67 7.20 -1.79
N LEU A 122 -11.31 5.93 -1.93
CA LEU A 122 -10.47 5.21 -0.99
C LEU A 122 -9.10 4.96 -1.63
N LEU A 123 -8.05 5.55 -1.03
CA LEU A 123 -6.67 5.28 -1.38
C LEU A 123 -6.19 4.04 -0.62
N VAL A 124 -5.72 3.03 -1.33
CA VAL A 124 -5.17 1.80 -0.76
C VAL A 124 -3.65 1.80 -0.94
N GLU A 125 -2.92 2.18 0.10
CA GLU A 125 -1.46 2.14 0.09
C GLU A 125 -0.98 0.72 0.31
N ALA A 126 -0.16 0.19 -0.62
CA ALA A 126 0.53 -1.08 -0.46
C ALA A 126 1.79 -1.15 -1.33
N ILE A 127 2.81 -1.89 -0.87
CA ILE A 127 4.01 -2.14 -1.67
C ILE A 127 3.73 -3.22 -2.73
N ALA A 128 3.01 -4.27 -2.37
CA ALA A 128 2.83 -5.46 -3.21
C ALA A 128 1.49 -5.49 -3.96
N LEU A 129 0.99 -4.35 -4.45
CA LEU A 129 -0.30 -4.27 -5.15
C LEU A 129 -0.42 -5.23 -6.34
N GLY A 130 0.65 -5.38 -7.12
CA GLY A 130 0.66 -6.24 -8.31
C GLY A 130 0.51 -7.73 -7.95
N ARG A 131 1.42 -8.25 -7.12
CA ARG A 131 1.47 -9.69 -6.81
C ARG A 131 0.47 -10.16 -5.75
N SER A 132 -0.09 -9.25 -4.95
CA SER A 132 -1.04 -9.58 -3.88
C SER A 132 -2.45 -9.96 -4.38
N GLY A 133 -2.73 -9.71 -5.65
CA GLY A 133 -4.08 -9.83 -6.23
C GLY A 133 -5.01 -8.67 -5.88
N LEU A 134 -4.57 -7.70 -5.07
CA LEU A 134 -5.37 -6.51 -4.72
C LEU A 134 -5.76 -5.68 -5.93
N ALA A 135 -4.88 -5.63 -6.95
CA ALA A 135 -5.13 -4.84 -8.16
C ALA A 135 -6.46 -5.18 -8.84
N ALA A 136 -6.90 -6.45 -8.78
CA ALA A 136 -8.18 -6.87 -9.38
C ALA A 136 -9.41 -6.30 -8.65
N GLU A 137 -9.24 -5.80 -7.43
CA GLU A 137 -10.32 -5.22 -6.61
C GLU A 137 -10.33 -3.69 -6.65
N LEU A 138 -9.39 -3.08 -7.40
CA LEU A 138 -9.21 -1.63 -7.50
C LEU A 138 -9.70 -1.11 -8.85
N ASP A 139 -10.17 0.12 -8.87
CA ASP A 139 -10.61 0.83 -10.07
C ASP A 139 -9.43 1.44 -10.85
N GLY A 140 -8.24 1.45 -10.25
CA GLY A 140 -7.00 1.93 -10.84
C GLY A 140 -5.87 1.96 -9.81
N ALA A 141 -4.68 2.35 -10.25
CA ALA A 141 -3.53 2.48 -9.36
C ALA A 141 -2.63 3.65 -9.78
N LEU A 142 -1.93 4.23 -8.80
CA LEU A 142 -0.85 5.20 -8.98
C LEU A 142 0.47 4.56 -8.58
N LEU A 143 1.53 4.81 -9.34
CA LEU A 143 2.90 4.45 -8.99
C LEU A 143 3.70 5.72 -8.70
N LEU A 144 4.03 5.94 -7.43
CA LEU A 144 4.90 7.07 -7.05
C LEU A 144 6.35 6.72 -7.38
N GLN A 145 6.87 7.38 -8.42
CA GLN A 145 8.24 7.23 -8.90
C GLN A 145 9.12 8.34 -8.29
N VAL A 146 10.25 7.95 -7.74
CA VAL A 146 11.23 8.87 -7.13
C VAL A 146 12.62 8.29 -7.34
N ASP A 147 13.57 9.13 -7.72
CA ASP A 147 14.96 8.74 -7.90
C ASP A 147 15.54 8.07 -6.66
N GLU A 148 16.38 7.07 -6.87
CA GLU A 148 16.95 6.26 -5.78
C GLU A 148 17.74 7.10 -4.78
N ASP A 149 18.54 8.04 -5.27
CA ASP A 149 19.35 8.91 -4.40
C ASP A 149 18.47 9.78 -3.50
N ILE A 150 17.35 10.29 -4.03
CA ILE A 150 16.38 11.07 -3.24
C ILE A 150 15.72 10.18 -2.19
N ARG A 151 15.34 8.94 -2.56
CA ARG A 151 14.75 7.98 -1.62
C ARG A 151 15.73 7.59 -0.51
N ARG A 152 17.00 7.36 -0.86
CA ARG A 152 18.08 7.06 0.10
C ARG A 152 18.26 8.22 1.08
N GLN A 153 18.36 9.46 0.57
CA GLN A 153 18.47 10.65 1.41
C GLN A 153 17.28 10.79 2.36
N ARG A 154 16.05 10.62 1.86
CA ARG A 154 14.82 10.66 2.67
C ARG A 154 14.80 9.56 3.74
N PHE A 155 15.31 8.36 3.43
CA PHE A 155 15.37 7.24 4.36
C PHE A 155 16.36 7.49 5.50
N VAL A 156 17.56 7.94 5.16
CA VAL A 156 18.61 8.27 6.14
C VAL A 156 18.21 9.46 7.02
N ALA A 157 17.61 10.51 6.43
CA ALA A 157 17.13 11.67 7.18
C ALA A 157 16.05 11.32 8.24
N ARG A 158 15.34 10.18 8.07
CA ARG A 158 14.37 9.64 9.04
C ARG A 158 14.97 8.66 10.05
N GLY A 159 16.31 8.56 10.11
CA GLY A 159 17.03 7.72 11.06
C GLY A 159 17.32 6.30 10.56
N GLY A 160 17.04 5.97 9.31
CA GLY A 160 17.45 4.70 8.70
C GLY A 160 18.95 4.68 8.34
N SER A 161 19.54 3.50 8.26
CA SER A 161 20.92 3.34 7.76
C SER A 161 20.94 3.13 6.24
N ALA A 162 22.06 3.48 5.60
CA ALA A 162 22.27 3.24 4.17
C ALA A 162 22.17 1.74 3.84
N ASP A 163 22.77 0.87 4.65
CA ASP A 163 22.73 -0.59 4.44
C ASP A 163 21.31 -1.16 4.55
N ASP A 164 20.48 -0.65 5.46
CA ASP A 164 19.07 -1.05 5.55
C ASP A 164 18.27 -0.58 4.35
N PHE A 165 18.55 0.63 3.84
CA PHE A 165 17.97 1.12 2.60
C PHE A 165 18.30 0.19 1.42
N GLU A 166 19.59 -0.15 1.20
CA GLU A 166 20.03 -1.02 0.10
C GLU A 166 19.34 -2.38 0.15
N ARG A 167 19.32 -3.01 1.31
CA ARG A 167 18.68 -4.30 1.50
C ARG A 167 17.19 -4.26 1.15
N ARG A 168 16.46 -3.24 1.61
CA ARG A 168 15.02 -3.09 1.34
C ARG A 168 14.74 -2.67 -0.09
N ASN A 169 15.59 -1.82 -0.67
CA ASN A 169 15.47 -1.40 -2.05
C ASN A 169 15.64 -2.59 -3.00
N ALA A 170 16.65 -3.43 -2.76
CA ALA A 170 16.85 -4.66 -3.52
C ALA A 170 15.66 -5.63 -3.41
N ALA A 171 15.09 -5.80 -2.20
CA ALA A 171 13.91 -6.64 -1.99
C ALA A 171 12.64 -6.13 -2.72
N GLN A 172 12.62 -4.86 -3.10
CA GLN A 172 11.50 -4.23 -3.81
C GLN A 172 11.77 -4.02 -5.31
N ALA A 173 12.84 -4.59 -5.87
CA ALA A 173 13.24 -4.35 -7.26
C ALA A 173 12.15 -4.67 -8.28
N ALA A 174 11.30 -5.67 -8.03
CA ALA A 174 10.21 -6.05 -8.91
C ALA A 174 8.97 -5.13 -8.84
N VAL A 175 8.82 -4.34 -7.77
CA VAL A 175 7.57 -3.57 -7.51
C VAL A 175 7.22 -2.62 -8.65
N ALA A 176 8.19 -1.91 -9.21
CA ALA A 176 7.93 -0.96 -10.28
C ALA A 176 7.40 -1.68 -11.55
N ALA A 177 7.97 -2.84 -11.89
CA ALA A 177 7.52 -3.66 -13.02
C ALA A 177 6.13 -4.25 -12.76
N GLU A 178 5.88 -4.76 -11.55
CA GLU A 178 4.56 -5.27 -11.14
C GLU A 178 3.48 -4.18 -11.25
N MET A 179 3.77 -2.97 -10.77
CA MET A 179 2.84 -1.83 -10.85
C MET A 179 2.59 -1.38 -12.30
N THR A 180 3.62 -1.38 -13.14
CA THR A 180 3.47 -1.11 -14.57
C THR A 180 2.60 -2.19 -15.23
N GLY A 181 2.79 -3.44 -14.87
CA GLY A 181 2.02 -4.58 -15.39
C GLY A 181 0.52 -4.51 -15.09
N ILE A 182 0.11 -3.87 -14.00
CA ILE A 182 -1.31 -3.61 -13.67
C ILE A 182 -1.83 -2.28 -14.22
N GLY A 183 -1.08 -1.58 -15.06
CA GLY A 183 -1.50 -0.31 -15.66
C GLY A 183 -1.50 0.88 -14.72
N ALA A 184 -0.66 0.86 -13.66
CA ALA A 184 -0.58 1.98 -12.73
C ALA A 184 -0.10 3.26 -13.41
N VAL A 185 -0.77 4.37 -13.11
CA VAL A 185 -0.38 5.70 -13.63
C VAL A 185 0.86 6.20 -12.88
N PRO A 186 1.97 6.49 -13.58
CA PRO A 186 3.16 7.00 -12.93
C PRO A 186 2.96 8.44 -12.45
N ILE A 187 3.40 8.72 -11.24
CA ILE A 187 3.43 10.06 -10.63
C ILE A 187 4.86 10.36 -10.21
N ASP A 188 5.42 11.45 -10.72
CA ASP A 188 6.75 11.92 -10.30
C ASP A 188 6.66 12.50 -8.87
N GLY A 189 7.41 11.91 -7.96
CA GLY A 189 7.54 12.34 -6.57
C GLY A 189 8.93 12.88 -6.22
N SER A 190 9.77 13.16 -7.24
CA SER A 190 11.13 13.70 -7.04
C SER A 190 11.11 15.18 -6.69
N GLY A 191 10.07 15.91 -7.10
CA GLY A 191 9.85 17.30 -6.78
C GLY A 191 9.30 17.57 -5.38
N SER A 192 8.68 18.74 -5.20
CA SER A 192 8.02 19.13 -3.96
C SER A 192 6.72 18.34 -3.72
N LEU A 193 6.31 18.22 -2.45
CA LEU A 193 5.03 17.56 -2.11
C LEU A 193 3.82 18.24 -2.77
N PRO A 194 3.70 19.59 -2.83
CA PRO A 194 2.59 20.25 -3.52
C PRO A 194 2.50 19.90 -5.02
N GLU A 195 3.63 19.84 -5.74
CA GLU A 195 3.67 19.42 -7.15
C GLU A 195 3.21 17.97 -7.32
N THR A 196 3.69 17.06 -6.46
CA THR A 196 3.29 15.66 -6.46
C THR A 196 1.79 15.51 -6.16
N VAL A 197 1.26 16.24 -5.17
CA VAL A 197 -0.17 16.27 -4.83
C VAL A 197 -0.99 16.76 -6.02
N HIS A 198 -0.54 17.81 -6.71
CA HIS A 198 -1.23 18.34 -7.89
C HIS A 198 -1.32 17.28 -9.00
N ALA A 199 -0.21 16.64 -9.35
CA ALA A 199 -0.16 15.60 -10.38
C ALA A 199 -1.04 14.39 -10.01
N ALA A 200 -0.94 13.91 -8.77
CA ALA A 200 -1.76 12.81 -8.27
C ALA A 200 -3.25 13.16 -8.27
N SER A 201 -3.63 14.38 -7.85
CA SER A 201 -5.03 14.85 -7.85
C SER A 201 -5.63 14.86 -9.26
N GLN A 202 -4.84 15.26 -10.26
CA GLN A 202 -5.30 15.22 -11.66
C GLN A 202 -5.57 13.78 -12.12
N ALA A 203 -4.68 12.84 -11.80
CA ALA A 203 -4.86 11.43 -12.15
C ALA A 203 -6.08 10.82 -11.44
N LEU A 204 -6.22 11.07 -10.13
CA LEU A 204 -7.35 10.59 -9.33
C LEU A 204 -8.69 11.13 -9.82
N ARG A 205 -8.74 12.41 -10.18
CA ARG A 205 -9.95 13.01 -10.78
C ARG A 205 -10.37 12.29 -12.06
N ARG A 206 -9.43 11.96 -12.94
CA ARG A 206 -9.72 11.19 -14.18
C ARG A 206 -10.30 9.82 -13.86
N LEU A 207 -9.70 9.08 -12.92
CA LEU A 207 -10.18 7.77 -12.50
C LEU A 207 -11.61 7.85 -11.90
N CYS A 208 -11.88 8.87 -11.08
CA CYS A 208 -13.21 9.07 -10.50
C CYS A 208 -14.28 9.39 -11.55
N LEU A 209 -13.93 10.12 -12.63
CA LEU A 209 -14.86 10.45 -13.71
C LEU A 209 -15.11 9.27 -14.66
N GLN A 210 -14.09 8.43 -14.92
CA GLN A 210 -14.24 7.24 -15.75
C GLN A 210 -15.19 6.21 -15.12
N GLY A 211 -15.19 6.08 -13.80
CA GLY A 211 -16.12 5.22 -13.07
C GLY A 211 -17.58 5.64 -13.14
N GLU A 212 -17.88 6.86 -13.61
CA GLU A 212 -19.27 7.35 -13.80
C GLU A 212 -19.82 7.04 -15.21
N SER A 213 -18.95 6.68 -16.17
CA SER A 213 -19.35 6.45 -17.57
C SER A 213 -19.65 4.98 -17.88
N THR A 214 -19.58 4.08 -16.89
CA THR A 214 -19.72 2.63 -17.09
C THR A 214 -21.06 2.08 -16.56
N ASP A 215 -21.94 2.94 -16.03
CA ASP A 215 -23.32 2.67 -15.66
C ASP A 215 -24.27 3.32 -16.70
#